data_6c20d4500350be9e13ea8c3b5511d418
#
_entry.id   6c20d4500350be9e13ea8c3b5511d418
#
_cell.length_a   1.000
_cell.length_b   1.000
_cell.length_c   1.000
_cell.angle_alpha   90.00
_cell.angle_beta   90.00
_cell.angle_gamma   90.00
#
_symmetry.space_group_name_H-M   'P 1'
#
loop_
_entity.id
_entity.type
_entity.pdbx_description
1 polymer ?
#
loop_
_entity_poly.entity_id
_entity_poly.type
_entity_poly.pdbx_seq_one_letter_code
_entity_poly.pdbx_strand_id
1 'polypeptide(L)'
;ARLDGHRLHFPRFSPIRRCAVASIEPFDGGVVWGVLHRMDPADLAALDAREGHFPDRPHESRYDRRAIDIMMAGEGAVSAMTYIARPSPDPGLPSAEYLAHILAGARHHGFPEDYVARLAAIAPGPALR
;
A
#
# COMPACT_ATOMS: atom_id res chain seq x y z
N ALA A 1 -5.00 11.53 2.89
CA ALA A 1 -5.17 11.63 1.43
C ALA A 1 -6.04 10.50 0.90
N ARG A 2 -6.82 10.78 -0.12
CA ARG A 2 -7.73 9.80 -0.73
C ARG A 2 -7.33 9.52 -2.18
N LEU A 3 -7.25 8.25 -2.52
CA LEU A 3 -7.04 7.79 -3.89
C LEU A 3 -8.32 7.13 -4.41
N ASP A 4 -8.96 7.77 -5.40
CA ASP A 4 -10.18 7.24 -6.01
C ASP A 4 -9.86 6.26 -7.13
N GLY A 5 -10.81 5.37 -7.43
CA GLY A 5 -10.69 4.40 -8.52
C GLY A 5 -9.69 3.29 -8.27
N HIS A 6 -9.40 2.99 -7.02
CA HIS A 6 -8.47 1.95 -6.60
C HIS A 6 -9.00 1.20 -5.40
N ARG A 7 -8.45 0.02 -5.16
CA ARG A 7 -8.71 -0.77 -3.94
C ARG A 7 -7.41 -1.37 -3.42
N LEU A 8 -7.41 -1.73 -2.13
CA LEU A 8 -6.34 -2.54 -1.56
C LEU A 8 -6.48 -3.98 -2.04
N HIS A 9 -5.33 -4.60 -2.31
CA HIS A 9 -5.23 -6.04 -2.53
C HIS A 9 -3.90 -6.54 -1.93
N PHE A 10 -3.70 -7.85 -1.95
CA PHE A 10 -2.54 -8.46 -1.29
C PHE A 10 -1.83 -9.41 -2.26
N PRO A 11 -1.14 -8.84 -3.28
CA PRO A 11 -0.66 -9.61 -4.42
C PRO A 11 0.71 -10.27 -4.21
N ARG A 12 1.41 -9.97 -3.12
CA ARG A 12 2.78 -10.39 -2.93
C ARG A 12 3.02 -10.95 -1.54
N PHE A 13 3.68 -12.12 -1.47
CA PHE A 13 4.15 -12.70 -0.22
C PHE A 13 5.44 -12.01 0.22
N SER A 14 5.49 -11.58 1.48
CA SER A 14 6.68 -11.01 2.11
C SER A 14 7.34 -12.05 3.04
N PRO A 15 8.58 -12.47 2.76
CA PRO A 15 9.30 -13.37 3.67
C PRO A 15 9.55 -12.78 5.05
N ILE A 16 9.72 -11.46 5.14
CA ILE A 16 9.94 -10.77 6.41
C ILE A 16 8.67 -10.76 7.25
N ARG A 17 7.54 -10.40 6.64
CA ARG A 17 6.22 -10.37 7.29
C ARG A 17 5.58 -11.75 7.40
N ARG A 18 6.03 -12.70 6.59
CA ARG A 18 5.52 -14.07 6.50
C ARG A 18 4.04 -14.13 6.15
N CYS A 19 3.60 -13.22 5.31
CA CYS A 19 2.22 -13.15 4.82
C CYS A 19 2.15 -12.34 3.54
N ALA A 20 0.97 -12.32 2.90
CA ALA A 20 0.70 -11.43 1.79
C ALA A 20 0.64 -9.98 2.29
N VAL A 21 1.23 -9.07 1.54
CA VAL A 21 1.31 -7.65 1.89
C VAL A 21 0.47 -6.79 0.94
N ALA A 22 0.01 -5.65 1.46
CA ALA A 22 -0.89 -4.76 0.76
C ALA A 22 -0.22 -4.05 -0.41
N SER A 23 -1.01 -3.84 -1.43
CA SER A 23 -0.75 -2.94 -2.54
C SER A 23 -2.08 -2.35 -2.99
N ILE A 24 -2.07 -1.58 -4.06
CA ILE A 24 -3.27 -1.00 -4.65
C ILE A 24 -3.41 -1.46 -6.09
N GLU A 25 -4.65 -1.54 -6.56
CA GLU A 25 -4.94 -1.81 -7.96
C GLU A 25 -6.14 -0.99 -8.42
N PRO A 26 -6.25 -0.69 -9.74
CA PRO A 26 -7.42 -0.02 -10.27
C PRO A 26 -8.70 -0.80 -9.97
N PHE A 27 -9.74 -0.09 -9.57
CA PHE A 27 -11.04 -0.67 -9.28
C PHE A 27 -12.11 0.43 -9.33
N ASP A 28 -13.07 0.30 -10.26
CA ASP A 28 -14.14 1.28 -10.44
C ASP A 28 -14.97 1.43 -9.18
N GLY A 29 -15.12 2.68 -8.73
CA GLY A 29 -15.84 2.99 -7.50
C GLY A 29 -15.09 2.73 -6.22
N GLY A 30 -13.85 2.23 -6.31
CA GLY A 30 -13.02 1.99 -5.15
C GLY A 30 -12.41 3.26 -4.58
N VAL A 31 -12.01 3.18 -3.33
CA VAL A 31 -11.33 4.28 -2.62
C VAL A 31 -10.27 3.67 -1.70
N VAL A 32 -9.08 4.25 -1.72
CA VAL A 32 -8.02 3.91 -0.79
C VAL A 32 -7.60 5.18 -0.05
N TRP A 33 -7.49 5.10 1.26
CA TRP A 33 -6.96 6.18 2.09
C TRP A 33 -5.51 5.90 2.43
N GLY A 34 -4.71 6.94 2.45
CA GLY A 34 -3.30 6.85 2.76
C GLY A 34 -2.74 8.13 3.33
N VAL A 35 -1.46 8.09 3.65
CA VAL A 35 -0.74 9.24 4.20
C VAL A 35 0.26 9.72 3.17
N LEU A 36 0.20 11.01 2.86
CA LEU A 36 1.15 11.66 1.99
C LEU A 36 2.31 12.19 2.82
N HIS A 37 3.53 11.77 2.48
CA HIS A 37 4.75 12.27 3.09
C HIS A 37 5.49 13.16 2.12
N ARG A 38 5.96 14.31 2.61
CA ARG A 38 6.88 15.15 1.85
C ARG A 38 8.30 14.60 2.04
N MET A 39 9.05 14.54 0.95
CA MET A 39 10.38 13.98 0.98
C MET A 39 11.34 14.83 0.12
N ASP A 40 12.60 14.89 0.53
CA ASP A 40 13.65 15.53 -0.27
C ASP A 40 13.94 14.64 -1.49
N PRO A 41 13.97 15.22 -2.71
CA PRO A 41 14.33 14.44 -3.91
C PRO A 41 15.69 13.72 -3.80
N ALA A 42 16.63 14.24 -3.02
CA ALA A 42 17.93 13.58 -2.80
C ALA A 42 17.81 12.22 -2.08
N ASP A 43 16.70 11.99 -1.34
CA ASP A 43 16.50 10.75 -0.59
C ASP A 43 15.75 9.67 -1.41
N LEU A 44 15.35 9.99 -2.62
CA LEU A 44 14.50 9.11 -3.44
C LEU A 44 15.19 7.78 -3.76
N ALA A 45 16.47 7.82 -4.13
CA ALA A 45 17.22 6.61 -4.48
C ALA A 45 17.34 5.65 -3.29
N ALA A 46 17.54 6.18 -2.08
CA ALA A 46 17.58 5.37 -0.86
C ALA A 46 16.21 4.75 -0.54
N LEU A 47 15.14 5.50 -0.75
CA LEU A 47 13.78 5.00 -0.56
C LEU A 47 13.45 3.92 -1.58
N ASP A 48 13.80 4.12 -2.85
CA ASP A 48 13.61 3.12 -3.90
C ASP A 48 14.26 1.79 -3.50
N ALA A 49 15.51 1.83 -3.07
CA ALA A 49 16.24 0.63 -2.66
C ALA A 49 15.56 -0.07 -1.47
N ARG A 50 15.10 0.70 -0.48
CA ARG A 50 14.41 0.17 0.71
C ARG A 50 13.08 -0.49 0.33
N GLU A 51 12.35 0.12 -0.61
CA GLU A 51 11.07 -0.39 -1.08
C GLU A 51 11.20 -1.53 -2.09
N GLY A 52 12.41 -1.82 -2.55
CA GLY A 52 12.63 -2.89 -3.52
C GLY A 52 12.35 -2.48 -4.97
N HIS A 53 12.56 -1.22 -5.27
CA HIS A 53 12.46 -0.67 -6.63
C HIS A 53 13.85 -0.34 -7.14
N PHE A 54 14.28 -1.00 -8.22
CA PHE A 54 15.62 -0.87 -8.79
C PHE A 54 15.52 -0.45 -10.25
N PRO A 55 15.53 0.88 -10.57
CA PRO A 55 15.39 1.36 -11.95
C PRO A 55 16.49 0.89 -12.88
N ASP A 56 17.72 0.71 -12.36
CA ASP A 56 18.87 0.22 -13.11
C ASP A 56 18.92 -1.30 -13.25
N ARG A 57 18.11 -2.02 -12.48
CA ARG A 57 18.00 -3.48 -12.49
C ARG A 57 16.52 -3.89 -12.38
N PRO A 58 15.67 -3.52 -13.37
CA PRO A 58 14.21 -3.65 -13.24
C PRO A 58 13.75 -5.09 -13.01
N HIS A 59 14.49 -6.09 -13.51
CA HIS A 59 14.17 -7.50 -13.30
C HIS A 59 14.33 -7.96 -11.84
N GLU A 60 15.09 -7.21 -11.02
CA GLU A 60 15.25 -7.48 -9.60
C GLU A 60 14.24 -6.74 -8.73
N SER A 61 13.48 -5.80 -9.31
CA SER A 61 12.49 -5.02 -8.59
C SER A 61 11.32 -5.87 -8.10
N ARG A 62 10.92 -5.65 -6.87
CA ARG A 62 9.73 -6.26 -6.25
C ARG A 62 8.55 -5.30 -6.25
N TYR A 63 8.83 -4.01 -6.42
CA TYR A 63 7.85 -2.93 -6.48
C TYR A 63 8.17 -2.00 -7.64
N ASP A 64 7.14 -1.44 -8.23
CA ASP A 64 7.24 -0.38 -9.23
C ASP A 64 6.78 0.94 -8.61
N ARG A 65 7.58 2.00 -8.81
CA ARG A 65 7.20 3.34 -8.40
C ARG A 65 6.34 3.97 -9.49
N ARG A 66 5.16 4.47 -9.13
CA ARG A 66 4.23 5.08 -10.07
C ARG A 66 3.70 6.40 -9.56
N ALA A 67 3.44 7.31 -10.51
CA ALA A 67 2.73 8.53 -10.23
C ALA A 67 1.23 8.24 -10.10
N ILE A 68 0.59 8.87 -9.11
CA ILE A 68 -0.84 8.81 -8.89
C ILE A 68 -1.37 10.20 -8.57
N ASP A 69 -2.65 10.41 -8.82
CA ASP A 69 -3.33 11.64 -8.42
C ASP A 69 -4.21 11.33 -7.21
N ILE A 70 -3.92 12.03 -6.12
CA ILE A 70 -4.63 11.87 -4.85
C ILE A 70 -5.40 13.15 -4.53
N MET A 71 -6.42 13.02 -3.68
CA MET A 71 -7.21 14.16 -3.21
C MET A 71 -6.78 14.51 -1.80
N MET A 72 -6.42 15.79 -1.61
CA MET A 72 -6.07 16.35 -0.31
C MET A 72 -7.15 17.34 0.13
N ALA A 73 -7.56 17.26 1.39
CA ALA A 73 -8.52 18.20 1.95
C ALA A 73 -8.00 19.65 1.79
N GLY A 74 -8.82 20.49 1.15
CA GLY A 74 -8.48 21.91 0.93
C GLY A 74 -7.53 22.19 -0.23
N GLU A 75 -6.93 21.20 -0.86
CA GLU A 75 -5.98 21.39 -1.97
C GLU A 75 -6.44 20.80 -3.30
N GLY A 76 -7.45 19.93 -3.29
CA GLY A 76 -7.90 19.23 -4.49
C GLY A 76 -6.95 18.12 -4.91
N ALA A 77 -6.78 17.92 -6.23
CA ALA A 77 -5.93 16.88 -6.77
C ALA A 77 -4.45 17.25 -6.63
N VAL A 78 -3.65 16.32 -6.12
CA VAL A 78 -2.20 16.47 -5.95
C VAL A 78 -1.52 15.25 -6.57
N SER A 79 -0.48 15.48 -7.36
CA SER A 79 0.33 14.39 -7.90
C SER A 79 1.28 13.88 -6.82
N ALA A 80 1.31 12.55 -6.68
CA ALA A 80 2.18 11.89 -5.71
C ALA A 80 2.78 10.64 -6.33
N MET A 81 3.71 10.00 -5.64
CA MET A 81 4.29 8.72 -6.05
C MET A 81 3.95 7.66 -5.02
N THR A 82 3.76 6.45 -5.49
CA THR A 82 3.58 5.28 -4.64
C THR A 82 4.31 4.07 -5.22
N TYR A 83 4.56 3.09 -4.36
CA TYR A 83 5.16 1.83 -4.77
C TYR A 83 4.06 0.78 -4.89
N ILE A 84 4.01 0.14 -6.05
CA ILE A 84 3.02 -0.91 -6.36
C ILE A 84 3.75 -2.24 -6.40
N ALA A 85 3.29 -3.19 -5.59
CA ALA A 85 3.89 -4.50 -5.51
C ALA A 85 3.72 -5.28 -6.82
N ARG A 86 4.80 -5.92 -7.27
CA ARG A 86 4.70 -6.91 -8.33
C ARG A 86 4.12 -8.19 -7.74
N PRO A 87 3.14 -8.82 -8.40
CA PRO A 87 2.57 -10.06 -7.90
C PRO A 87 3.61 -11.14 -7.73
N SER A 88 3.48 -11.95 -6.67
CA SER A 88 4.26 -13.18 -6.51
C SER A 88 3.38 -14.40 -6.71
N PRO A 89 3.94 -15.57 -7.09
CA PRO A 89 3.16 -16.80 -7.12
C PRO A 89 2.64 -17.12 -5.72
N ASP A 90 1.38 -17.55 -5.64
CA ASP A 90 0.74 -18.01 -4.40
C ASP A 90 1.01 -17.09 -3.20
N PRO A 91 0.59 -15.80 -3.26
CA PRO A 91 0.90 -14.86 -2.19
C PRO A 91 0.22 -15.21 -0.87
N GLY A 92 -0.86 -15.99 -0.89
CA GLY A 92 -1.63 -16.30 0.29
C GLY A 92 -2.50 -15.13 0.74
N LEU A 93 -2.76 -15.07 2.04
CA LEU A 93 -3.57 -14.03 2.66
C LEU A 93 -2.72 -13.21 3.64
N PRO A 94 -3.16 -11.97 3.97
CA PRO A 94 -2.50 -11.19 5.01
C PRO A 94 -2.69 -11.84 6.37
N SER A 95 -1.72 -11.68 7.27
CA SER A 95 -1.84 -12.18 8.64
C SER A 95 -2.69 -11.24 9.48
N ALA A 96 -3.25 -11.76 10.58
CA ALA A 96 -3.99 -10.94 11.54
C ALA A 96 -3.10 -9.85 12.14
N GLU A 97 -1.84 -10.15 12.44
CA GLU A 97 -0.89 -9.17 12.94
C GLU A 97 -0.63 -8.03 11.95
N TYR A 98 -0.42 -8.38 10.68
CA TYR A 98 -0.21 -7.39 9.63
C TYR A 98 -1.44 -6.49 9.44
N LEU A 99 -2.63 -7.08 9.40
CA LEU A 99 -3.89 -6.33 9.30
C LEU A 99 -4.11 -5.42 10.50
N ALA A 100 -3.73 -5.85 11.70
CA ALA A 100 -3.82 -5.04 12.90
C ALA A 100 -2.94 -3.78 12.80
N HIS A 101 -1.76 -3.86 12.20
CA HIS A 101 -0.91 -2.71 11.94
C HIS A 101 -1.57 -1.72 10.97
N ILE A 102 -2.15 -2.23 9.89
CA ILE A 102 -2.87 -1.38 8.92
C ILE A 102 -4.03 -0.66 9.62
N LEU A 103 -4.81 -1.39 10.39
CA LEU A 103 -5.97 -0.85 11.10
C LEU A 103 -5.58 0.19 12.13
N ALA A 104 -4.52 -0.05 12.90
CA ALA A 104 -4.00 0.89 13.86
C ALA A 104 -3.54 2.20 13.19
N GLY A 105 -2.86 2.11 12.05
CA GLY A 105 -2.45 3.26 11.26
C GLY A 105 -3.65 4.06 10.76
N ALA A 106 -4.68 3.38 10.24
CA ALA A 106 -5.90 4.03 9.76
C ALA A 106 -6.61 4.81 10.85
N ARG A 107 -6.71 4.24 12.06
CA ARG A 107 -7.29 4.90 13.22
C ARG A 107 -6.43 6.08 13.70
N HIS A 108 -5.13 5.89 13.75
CA HIS A 108 -4.19 6.94 14.17
C HIS A 108 -4.27 8.18 13.28
N HIS A 109 -4.39 7.98 11.96
CA HIS A 109 -4.48 9.06 11.00
C HIS A 109 -5.92 9.57 10.77
N GLY A 110 -6.89 9.04 11.49
CA GLY A 110 -8.27 9.53 11.43
C GLY A 110 -8.98 9.28 10.10
N PHE A 111 -8.71 8.16 9.44
CA PHE A 111 -9.43 7.82 8.21
C PHE A 111 -10.93 7.66 8.47
N PRO A 112 -11.78 7.84 7.43
CA PRO A 112 -13.24 7.72 7.61
C PRO A 112 -13.65 6.40 8.26
N GLU A 113 -14.65 6.44 9.14
CA GLU A 113 -15.11 5.27 9.90
C GLU A 113 -15.59 4.13 9.01
N ASP A 114 -16.27 4.44 7.91
CA ASP A 114 -16.72 3.42 6.95
C ASP A 114 -15.52 2.71 6.28
N TYR A 115 -14.45 3.43 5.99
CA TYR A 115 -13.21 2.85 5.46
C TYR A 115 -12.52 1.97 6.51
N VAL A 116 -12.41 2.45 7.74
CA VAL A 116 -11.85 1.67 8.86
C VAL A 116 -12.66 0.39 9.06
N ALA A 117 -13.97 0.45 8.99
CA ALA A 117 -14.84 -0.74 9.10
C ALA A 117 -14.56 -1.75 7.97
N ARG A 118 -14.34 -1.28 6.75
CA ARG A 118 -13.98 -2.16 5.62
C ARG A 118 -12.63 -2.82 5.83
N LEU A 119 -11.63 -2.09 6.37
CA LEU A 119 -10.34 -2.67 6.71
C LEU A 119 -10.47 -3.75 7.78
N ALA A 120 -11.29 -3.49 8.80
CA ALA A 120 -11.53 -4.44 9.88
C ALA A 120 -12.23 -5.72 9.42
N ALA A 121 -12.94 -5.66 8.30
CA ALA A 121 -13.66 -6.79 7.71
C ALA A 121 -12.79 -7.69 6.82
N ILE A 122 -11.55 -7.32 6.55
CA ILE A 122 -10.64 -8.14 5.73
C ILE A 122 -10.29 -9.42 6.49
N ALA A 123 -10.51 -10.56 5.85
CA ALA A 123 -10.24 -11.86 6.47
C ALA A 123 -8.74 -12.17 6.47
N PRO A 124 -8.12 -12.45 7.62
CA PRO A 124 -6.74 -12.89 7.66
C PRO A 124 -6.62 -14.37 7.27
N GLY A 125 -5.39 -14.75 6.84
CA GLY A 125 -5.03 -16.14 6.68
C GLY A 125 -4.71 -16.79 8.02
N PRO A 126 -4.52 -18.13 8.04
CA PRO A 126 -4.10 -18.83 9.25
C PRO A 126 -2.69 -18.36 9.65
N ALA A 127 -2.42 -18.45 10.96
CA ALA A 127 -1.10 -18.14 11.48
C ALA A 127 -0.06 -19.11 10.92
N LEU A 128 1.08 -18.58 10.47
CA LEU A 128 2.21 -19.42 10.04
C LEU A 128 2.97 -19.92 11.29
N ARG A 129 3.30 -21.17 11.28
CA ARG A 129 4.05 -21.82 12.37
C ARG A 129 5.51 -22.07 11.99
#